data_049a1ecff0f3ccb140b67d925e422a65
#
_entry.id   049a1ecff0f3ccb140b67d925e422a65
#
_cell.length_a   1.000
_cell.length_b   1.000
_cell.length_c   1.000
_cell.angle_alpha   90.00
_cell.angle_beta   90.00
_cell.angle_gamma   90.00
#
_symmetry.space_group_name_H-M   'P 1'
#
loop_
_entity.id
_entity.type
_entity.pdbx_description
1 polymer ?
#
loop_
_entity_poly.entity_id
_entity_poly.type
_entity_poly.pdbx_seq_one_letter_code
_entity_poly.pdbx_strand_id
1 'polypeptide(L)'
;MSRFPGLVLAFLAAAFLAAASPAAATGEIESLITDADRERLANYETTRERASEEARAGGSPQDRATFDQVVAPEPMSWSDFDMTGEWQCRTIKAGGLAQLVVYGWFKCRVTDDGSGWTLEKLTGSQRTKGRFFTDSDTRLTYLGSYAVNDDPFPPYGSGPETDQAGYAFRAGANWWRIEFPSPKRESKLDILELKR
;
A
#
# COMPACT_ATOMS: atom_id res chain seq x y z
N MET A 1 -71.20 2.77 40.02
CA MET A 1 -70.67 3.25 38.73
C MET A 1 -69.18 3.40 38.90
N SER A 2 -68.39 2.38 38.59
CA SER A 2 -66.95 2.37 38.78
C SER A 2 -66.24 2.33 37.43
N ARG A 3 -65.46 3.35 37.12
CA ARG A 3 -64.67 3.44 35.86
C ARG A 3 -63.26 3.01 36.19
N PHE A 4 -62.79 1.93 35.51
CA PHE A 4 -61.39 1.53 35.49
C PHE A 4 -60.68 2.28 34.36
N PRO A 5 -59.47 2.85 34.59
CA PRO A 5 -58.63 3.36 33.53
C PRO A 5 -57.76 2.24 32.96
N GLY A 6 -57.78 2.08 31.65
CA GLY A 6 -56.93 1.13 30.90
C GLY A 6 -55.47 1.60 30.87
N LEU A 7 -54.59 0.69 31.20
CA LEU A 7 -53.13 0.87 31.12
C LEU A 7 -52.67 0.54 29.71
N VAL A 8 -52.21 1.55 28.95
CA VAL A 8 -51.58 1.36 27.60
C VAL A 8 -50.07 1.11 27.81
N LEU A 9 -49.66 -0.13 27.60
CA LEU A 9 -48.22 -0.48 27.51
C LEU A 9 -47.71 -0.11 26.14
N ALA A 10 -46.82 0.90 26.07
CA ALA A 10 -46.04 1.23 24.88
C ALA A 10 -44.78 0.36 24.82
N PHE A 11 -44.72 -0.55 23.85
CA PHE A 11 -43.49 -1.30 23.55
C PHE A 11 -42.54 -0.39 22.75
N LEU A 12 -41.43 0.02 23.38
CA LEU A 12 -40.30 0.60 22.68
C LEU A 12 -39.47 -0.55 22.04
N ALA A 13 -39.54 -0.68 20.72
CA ALA A 13 -38.66 -1.51 19.96
C ALA A 13 -37.30 -0.80 19.79
N ALA A 14 -36.31 -1.22 20.55
CA ALA A 14 -34.92 -0.78 20.35
C ALA A 14 -34.35 -1.48 19.13
N ALA A 15 -34.17 -0.75 18.02
CA ALA A 15 -33.43 -1.22 16.84
C ALA A 15 -31.93 -1.19 17.16
N PHE A 16 -31.34 -2.37 17.38
CA PHE A 16 -29.89 -2.53 17.40
C PHE A 16 -29.35 -2.41 15.97
N LEU A 17 -28.76 -1.29 15.60
CA LEU A 17 -27.87 -1.20 14.44
C LEU A 17 -26.59 -1.96 14.80
N ALA A 18 -26.44 -3.15 14.27
CA ALA A 18 -25.17 -3.87 14.28
C ALA A 18 -24.21 -3.11 13.36
N ALA A 19 -23.29 -2.35 13.93
CA ALA A 19 -22.15 -1.82 13.22
C ALA A 19 -21.28 -3.01 12.76
N ALA A 20 -21.19 -3.24 11.45
CA ALA A 20 -20.28 -4.22 10.89
C ALA A 20 -18.85 -3.79 11.20
N SER A 21 -18.17 -4.52 12.07
CA SER A 21 -16.77 -4.29 12.42
C SER A 21 -15.88 -4.64 11.22
N PRO A 22 -14.85 -3.85 10.90
CA PRO A 22 -13.89 -4.13 9.81
C PRO A 22 -12.89 -5.27 10.14
N ALA A 23 -13.23 -6.17 11.05
CA ALA A 23 -12.34 -7.21 11.56
C ALA A 23 -12.02 -8.36 10.58
N ALA A 24 -12.71 -8.45 9.43
CA ALA A 24 -12.51 -9.57 8.50
C ALA A 24 -11.25 -9.39 7.59
N ALA A 25 -10.84 -8.15 7.31
CA ALA A 25 -9.71 -7.90 6.42
C ALA A 25 -8.33 -8.03 7.10
N THR A 26 -8.25 -7.80 8.41
CA THR A 26 -7.02 -7.97 9.20
C THR A 26 -6.62 -9.44 9.41
N GLY A 27 -7.58 -10.36 9.41
CA GLY A 27 -7.31 -11.79 9.65
C GLY A 27 -6.59 -12.49 8.49
N GLU A 28 -6.85 -12.09 7.25
CA GLU A 28 -6.22 -12.72 6.07
C GLU A 28 -4.72 -12.40 5.99
N ILE A 29 -4.36 -11.13 6.13
CA ILE A 29 -2.95 -10.70 6.04
C ILE A 29 -2.09 -11.32 7.15
N GLU A 30 -2.62 -11.47 8.37
CA GLU A 30 -1.91 -12.05 9.50
C GLU A 30 -1.47 -13.50 9.26
N SER A 31 -2.23 -14.24 8.45
CA SER A 31 -1.90 -15.61 8.07
C SER A 31 -0.94 -15.72 6.89
N LEU A 32 -0.81 -14.65 6.11
CA LEU A 32 0.00 -14.62 4.87
C LEU A 32 1.37 -13.99 5.07
N ILE A 33 1.45 -12.90 5.87
CA ILE A 33 2.67 -12.11 6.01
C ILE A 33 3.78 -12.92 6.69
N THR A 34 4.97 -12.94 6.06
CA THR A 34 6.15 -13.58 6.64
C THR A 34 6.68 -12.80 7.84
N ASP A 35 7.38 -13.46 8.77
CA ASP A 35 7.99 -12.80 9.93
C ASP A 35 9.01 -11.72 9.49
N ALA A 36 9.77 -11.98 8.43
CA ALA A 36 10.72 -11.02 7.87
C ALA A 36 10.03 -9.75 7.35
N ASP A 37 8.88 -9.90 6.70
CA ASP A 37 8.11 -8.76 6.19
C ASP A 37 7.36 -8.02 7.29
N ARG A 38 6.89 -8.74 8.31
CA ARG A 38 6.32 -8.14 9.52
C ARG A 38 7.35 -7.24 10.22
N GLU A 39 8.59 -7.70 10.39
CA GLU A 39 9.68 -6.91 10.95
C GLU A 39 10.03 -5.71 10.06
N ARG A 40 10.07 -5.90 8.74
CA ARG A 40 10.33 -4.85 7.75
C ARG A 40 9.29 -3.72 7.85
N LEU A 41 8.00 -4.08 7.92
CA LEU A 41 6.91 -3.10 8.07
C LEU A 41 6.88 -2.46 9.46
N ALA A 42 7.24 -3.17 10.52
CA ALA A 42 7.37 -2.59 11.87
C ALA A 42 8.43 -1.49 11.94
N ASN A 43 9.48 -1.58 11.10
CA ASN A 43 10.55 -0.57 11.02
C ASN A 43 10.31 0.50 9.93
N TYR A 44 9.11 0.56 9.34
CA TYR A 44 8.80 1.42 8.21
C TYR A 44 9.14 2.89 8.47
N GLU A 45 8.63 3.49 9.53
CA GLU A 45 8.80 4.93 9.79
C GLU A 45 10.27 5.31 9.95
N THR A 46 11.03 4.54 10.74
CA THR A 46 12.47 4.79 10.95
C THR A 46 13.26 4.63 9.65
N THR A 47 12.90 3.63 8.84
CA THR A 47 13.55 3.37 7.55
C THR A 47 13.24 4.49 6.56
N ARG A 48 11.99 4.92 6.49
CA ARG A 48 11.52 6.01 5.65
C ARG A 48 12.21 7.33 5.98
N GLU A 49 12.32 7.66 7.26
CA GLU A 49 13.00 8.87 7.73
C GLU A 49 14.47 8.89 7.29
N ARG A 50 15.23 7.84 7.62
CA ARG A 50 16.66 7.72 7.24
C ARG A 50 16.87 7.77 5.72
N ALA A 51 16.04 7.04 4.95
CA ALA A 51 16.13 7.05 3.50
C ALA A 51 15.85 8.43 2.92
N SER A 52 14.87 9.15 3.49
CA SER A 52 14.51 10.51 3.07
C SER A 52 15.61 11.53 3.38
N GLU A 53 16.26 11.43 4.52
CA GLU A 53 17.40 12.27 4.88
C GLU A 53 18.57 12.07 3.89
N GLU A 54 18.95 10.82 3.61
CA GLU A 54 20.02 10.51 2.65
C GLU A 54 19.68 10.98 1.23
N ALA A 55 18.42 10.75 0.79
CA ALA A 55 17.94 11.20 -0.50
C ALA A 55 18.06 12.73 -0.67
N ARG A 56 17.68 13.48 0.37
CA ARG A 56 17.76 14.95 0.36
C ARG A 56 19.19 15.46 0.46
N ALA A 57 20.07 14.73 1.18
CA ALA A 57 21.46 15.12 1.32
C ALA A 57 22.27 14.96 0.02
N GLY A 58 22.00 13.89 -0.77
CA GLY A 58 22.88 13.53 -1.89
C GLY A 58 22.22 13.41 -3.25
N GLY A 59 20.90 13.53 -3.36
CA GLY A 59 20.21 13.51 -4.65
C GLY A 59 20.48 14.75 -5.51
N SER A 60 20.33 14.60 -6.84
CA SER A 60 20.34 15.76 -7.73
C SER A 60 19.19 16.73 -7.39
N PRO A 61 19.31 18.03 -7.66
CA PRO A 61 18.22 18.98 -7.40
C PRO A 61 16.89 18.56 -8.04
N GLN A 62 16.93 18.03 -9.25
CA GLN A 62 15.74 17.57 -9.97
C GLN A 62 15.12 16.33 -9.32
N ASP A 63 15.94 15.34 -8.94
CA ASP A 63 15.44 14.11 -8.30
C ASP A 63 14.88 14.40 -6.93
N ARG A 64 15.52 15.31 -6.15
CA ARG A 64 15.00 15.76 -4.85
C ARG A 64 13.63 16.41 -4.97
N ALA A 65 13.47 17.34 -5.94
CA ALA A 65 12.18 17.99 -6.19
C ALA A 65 11.10 16.95 -6.53
N THR A 66 11.45 15.95 -7.34
CA THR A 66 10.53 14.85 -7.68
C THR A 66 10.19 14.00 -6.45
N PHE A 67 11.20 13.60 -5.67
CA PHE A 67 11.02 12.82 -4.45
C PHE A 67 10.12 13.55 -3.45
N ASP A 68 10.43 14.82 -3.16
CA ASP A 68 9.64 15.62 -2.22
C ASP A 68 8.19 15.79 -2.71
N GLN A 69 7.97 16.00 -4.02
CA GLN A 69 6.63 16.05 -4.58
C GLN A 69 5.85 14.73 -4.32
N VAL A 70 6.50 13.58 -4.43
CA VAL A 70 5.84 12.27 -4.29
C VAL A 70 5.52 11.94 -2.84
N VAL A 71 6.40 12.32 -1.90
CA VAL A 71 6.23 11.94 -0.49
C VAL A 71 5.44 12.96 0.33
N ALA A 72 5.27 14.20 -0.17
CA ALA A 72 4.60 15.28 0.56
C ALA A 72 3.07 15.13 0.72
N PRO A 73 2.30 14.57 -0.24
CA PRO A 73 0.85 14.53 -0.10
C PRO A 73 0.41 13.70 1.10
N GLU A 74 -0.47 14.28 1.90
CA GLU A 74 -1.18 13.53 2.94
C GLU A 74 -2.03 12.41 2.32
N PRO A 75 -2.06 11.22 2.91
CA PRO A 75 -2.86 10.12 2.42
C PRO A 75 -4.36 10.43 2.43
N MET A 76 -5.03 10.17 1.31
CA MET A 76 -6.48 10.27 1.18
C MET A 76 -7.15 8.94 1.46
N SER A 77 -8.44 8.98 1.85
CA SER A 77 -9.25 7.75 1.92
C SER A 77 -9.28 7.03 0.57
N TRP A 78 -9.20 5.72 0.61
CA TRP A 78 -9.26 4.85 -0.57
C TRP A 78 -10.62 4.17 -0.74
N SER A 79 -11.52 4.25 0.24
CA SER A 79 -12.77 3.47 0.32
C SER A 79 -13.71 3.65 -0.87
N ASP A 80 -13.74 4.86 -1.47
CA ASP A 80 -14.61 5.18 -2.60
C ASP A 80 -13.83 5.26 -3.92
N PHE A 81 -12.72 4.54 -4.01
CA PHE A 81 -11.86 4.57 -5.19
C PHE A 81 -11.73 3.18 -5.81
N ASP A 82 -11.89 3.11 -7.13
CA ASP A 82 -11.55 1.93 -7.92
C ASP A 82 -10.14 2.09 -8.50
N MET A 83 -9.21 1.26 -7.99
CA MET A 83 -7.83 1.27 -8.45
C MET A 83 -7.62 0.47 -9.75
N THR A 84 -8.60 -0.32 -10.22
CA THR A 84 -8.45 -1.17 -11.40
C THR A 84 -8.13 -0.37 -12.66
N GLY A 85 -7.38 -0.98 -13.57
CA GLY A 85 -7.04 -0.43 -14.88
C GLY A 85 -5.54 -0.27 -15.12
N GLU A 86 -5.21 0.43 -16.21
CA GLU A 86 -3.84 0.71 -16.62
C GLU A 86 -3.31 1.96 -15.91
N TRP A 87 -2.03 1.88 -15.53
CA TRP A 87 -1.32 2.95 -14.83
C TRP A 87 0.04 3.19 -15.48
N GLN A 88 0.49 4.42 -15.46
CA GLN A 88 1.91 4.71 -15.55
C GLN A 88 2.52 4.59 -14.16
N CYS A 89 3.68 3.97 -14.05
CA CYS A 89 4.38 3.83 -12.79
C CYS A 89 5.86 4.11 -12.93
N ARG A 90 6.48 4.67 -11.90
CA ARG A 90 7.94 4.83 -11.83
C ARG A 90 8.47 4.45 -10.46
N THR A 91 9.69 3.93 -10.45
CA THR A 91 10.40 3.61 -9.23
C THR A 91 11.27 4.79 -8.82
N ILE A 92 11.30 5.09 -7.54
CA ILE A 92 12.22 6.02 -6.89
C ILE A 92 12.96 5.22 -5.82
N LYS A 93 14.29 5.22 -5.87
CA LYS A 93 15.15 4.55 -4.88
C LYS A 93 15.79 5.60 -4.00
N ALA A 94 15.54 5.52 -2.68
CA ALA A 94 16.02 6.48 -1.70
C ALA A 94 16.92 5.81 -0.65
N GLY A 95 18.06 6.43 -0.38
CA GLY A 95 19.10 5.94 0.55
C GLY A 95 19.82 4.70 0.04
N GLY A 96 21.04 4.46 0.52
CA GLY A 96 21.82 3.28 0.15
C GLY A 96 22.93 3.56 -0.85
N LEU A 97 23.17 2.67 -1.82
CA LEU A 97 24.29 2.77 -2.77
C LEU A 97 24.27 4.07 -3.59
N ALA A 98 23.14 4.44 -4.12
CA ALA A 98 22.88 5.77 -4.66
C ALA A 98 21.90 6.46 -3.72
N GLN A 99 22.24 7.67 -3.26
CA GLN A 99 21.42 8.36 -2.26
C GLN A 99 20.01 8.68 -2.75
N LEU A 100 19.84 8.92 -4.06
CA LEU A 100 18.53 9.08 -4.70
C LEU A 100 18.64 8.79 -6.19
N VAL A 101 17.73 7.95 -6.70
CA VAL A 101 17.56 7.70 -8.14
C VAL A 101 16.08 7.73 -8.48
N VAL A 102 15.70 8.59 -9.41
CA VAL A 102 14.35 8.65 -9.99
C VAL A 102 14.39 8.03 -11.38
N TYR A 103 13.67 6.92 -11.56
CA TYR A 103 13.59 6.25 -12.87
C TYR A 103 12.51 6.89 -13.76
N GLY A 104 12.54 6.52 -15.05
CA GLY A 104 11.48 6.88 -15.99
C GLY A 104 10.17 6.14 -15.73
N TRP A 105 9.17 6.45 -16.56
CA TRP A 105 7.85 5.86 -16.47
C TRP A 105 7.78 4.50 -17.18
N PHE A 106 7.08 3.57 -16.55
CA PHE A 106 6.80 2.22 -17.01
C PHE A 106 5.28 1.99 -17.03
N LYS A 107 4.87 0.83 -17.49
CA LYS A 107 3.47 0.41 -17.48
C LYS A 107 3.19 -0.50 -16.29
N CYS A 108 2.11 -0.21 -15.59
CA CYS A 108 1.55 -1.02 -14.52
C CYS A 108 0.08 -1.29 -14.81
N ARG A 109 -0.46 -2.35 -14.21
CA ARG A 109 -1.88 -2.69 -14.26
C ARG A 109 -2.35 -3.11 -12.89
N VAL A 110 -3.56 -2.69 -12.54
CA VAL A 110 -4.27 -3.19 -11.37
C VAL A 110 -5.50 -3.94 -11.83
N THR A 111 -5.70 -5.13 -11.30
CA THR A 111 -6.88 -5.97 -11.53
C THR A 111 -7.56 -6.29 -10.22
N ASP A 112 -8.85 -6.65 -10.28
CA ASP A 112 -9.62 -7.19 -9.17
C ASP A 112 -10.24 -8.51 -9.61
N ASP A 113 -10.03 -9.56 -8.85
CA ASP A 113 -10.58 -10.89 -9.09
C ASP A 113 -11.75 -11.24 -8.15
N GLY A 114 -12.27 -10.23 -7.45
CA GLY A 114 -13.30 -10.36 -6.42
C GLY A 114 -12.76 -10.61 -5.02
N SER A 115 -11.42 -10.79 -4.87
CA SER A 115 -10.75 -10.92 -3.58
C SER A 115 -9.85 -9.72 -3.24
N GLY A 116 -9.97 -8.64 -4.02
CA GLY A 116 -9.24 -7.39 -3.87
C GLY A 116 -8.26 -7.09 -5.00
N TRP A 117 -7.59 -5.98 -4.87
CA TRP A 117 -6.71 -5.46 -5.91
C TRP A 117 -5.38 -6.19 -5.98
N THR A 118 -4.96 -6.49 -7.20
CA THR A 118 -3.63 -7.01 -7.52
C THR A 118 -2.94 -6.06 -8.48
N LEU A 119 -1.74 -5.60 -8.13
CA LEU A 119 -0.87 -4.79 -8.98
C LEU A 119 0.14 -5.67 -9.71
N GLU A 120 0.40 -5.37 -10.97
CA GLU A 120 1.52 -5.92 -11.74
C GLU A 120 2.25 -4.80 -12.49
N LYS A 121 3.56 -4.69 -12.31
CA LYS A 121 4.43 -3.85 -13.12
C LYS A 121 4.83 -4.62 -14.37
N LEU A 122 4.33 -4.16 -15.52
CA LEU A 122 4.39 -4.88 -16.80
C LEU A 122 5.71 -4.69 -17.56
N THR A 123 6.39 -3.54 -17.37
CA THR A 123 7.59 -3.19 -18.12
C THR A 123 8.75 -2.79 -17.21
N GLY A 124 9.96 -2.78 -17.76
CA GLY A 124 11.20 -2.53 -17.02
C GLY A 124 11.83 -3.82 -16.50
N SER A 125 13.13 -3.78 -16.19
CA SER A 125 13.88 -4.96 -15.76
C SER A 125 13.59 -5.40 -14.33
N GLN A 126 13.17 -4.47 -13.46
CA GLN A 126 12.78 -4.77 -12.09
C GLN A 126 11.25 -4.66 -12.00
N ARG A 127 10.59 -5.79 -11.75
CA ARG A 127 9.13 -5.89 -11.76
C ARG A 127 8.62 -6.36 -10.40
N THR A 128 7.39 -5.99 -10.10
CA THR A 128 6.67 -6.42 -8.90
C THR A 128 5.27 -6.89 -9.28
N LYS A 129 4.77 -7.89 -8.57
CA LYS A 129 3.37 -8.33 -8.62
C LYS A 129 2.92 -8.72 -7.22
N GLY A 130 1.75 -8.21 -6.79
CA GLY A 130 1.25 -8.50 -5.46
C GLY A 130 -0.13 -7.92 -5.21
N ARG A 131 -0.66 -8.23 -4.02
CA ARG A 131 -2.00 -7.88 -3.59
C ARG A 131 -1.99 -6.79 -2.53
N PHE A 132 -3.10 -6.05 -2.48
CA PHE A 132 -3.35 -5.06 -1.45
C PHE A 132 -4.31 -5.63 -0.39
N PHE A 133 -4.02 -5.32 0.87
CA PHE A 133 -4.82 -5.68 2.03
C PHE A 133 -5.15 -4.42 2.81
N THR A 134 -6.35 -4.34 3.35
CA THR A 134 -6.77 -3.20 4.18
C THR A 134 -5.96 -3.13 5.46
N ASP A 135 -5.38 -1.96 5.73
CA ASP A 135 -4.71 -1.64 6.98
C ASP A 135 -5.48 -0.56 7.76
N SER A 136 -5.81 0.54 7.09
CA SER A 136 -6.65 1.63 7.63
C SER A 136 -7.42 2.31 6.49
N ASP A 137 -8.20 3.33 6.80
CA ASP A 137 -8.97 4.10 5.80
C ASP A 137 -8.09 4.84 4.78
N THR A 138 -6.81 5.08 5.11
CA THR A 138 -5.88 5.84 4.29
C THR A 138 -4.63 5.06 3.89
N ARG A 139 -4.52 3.80 4.35
CA ARG A 139 -3.36 2.95 4.10
C ARG A 139 -3.78 1.53 3.76
N LEU A 140 -3.13 0.96 2.74
CA LEU A 140 -3.21 -0.45 2.41
C LEU A 140 -1.82 -1.07 2.64
N THR A 141 -1.79 -2.35 3.01
CA THR A 141 -0.56 -3.15 2.99
C THR A 141 -0.46 -3.88 1.66
N TYR A 142 0.69 -3.79 1.01
CA TYR A 142 1.03 -4.55 -0.19
C TYR A 142 1.92 -5.73 0.18
N LEU A 143 1.54 -6.93 -0.26
CA LEU A 143 2.37 -8.13 -0.22
C LEU A 143 2.50 -8.69 -1.64
N GLY A 144 3.73 -8.93 -2.06
CA GLY A 144 3.99 -9.38 -3.42
C GLY A 144 5.39 -9.96 -3.60
N SER A 145 5.76 -10.14 -4.84
CA SER A 145 7.06 -10.66 -5.20
C SER A 145 7.74 -9.84 -6.28
N TYR A 146 9.05 -9.93 -6.27
CA TYR A 146 9.96 -9.32 -7.22
C TYR A 146 10.38 -10.32 -8.29
N ALA A 147 10.47 -9.85 -9.54
CA ALA A 147 11.02 -10.60 -10.65
C ALA A 147 11.93 -9.71 -11.49
N VAL A 148 12.86 -10.32 -12.22
CA VAL A 148 13.81 -9.64 -13.13
C VAL A 148 13.47 -9.97 -14.58
N ASN A 149 13.40 -8.95 -15.42
CA ASN A 149 13.09 -9.08 -16.84
C ASN A 149 11.78 -9.87 -17.06
N ASP A 150 11.83 -10.93 -17.87
CA ASP A 150 10.68 -11.77 -18.18
C ASP A 150 10.56 -13.03 -17.29
N ASP A 151 11.36 -13.09 -16.21
CA ASP A 151 11.26 -14.19 -15.26
C ASP A 151 9.83 -14.26 -14.66
N PRO A 152 9.31 -15.46 -14.41
CA PRO A 152 8.03 -15.62 -13.74
C PRO A 152 8.10 -15.07 -12.32
N PHE A 153 7.01 -14.47 -11.84
CA PHE A 153 6.90 -14.05 -10.45
C PHE A 153 6.84 -15.28 -9.55
N PRO A 154 7.74 -15.44 -8.58
CA PRO A 154 7.57 -16.47 -7.55
C PRO A 154 6.34 -16.15 -6.69
N PRO A 155 5.70 -17.14 -6.09
CA PRO A 155 4.67 -16.89 -5.08
C PRO A 155 5.24 -16.05 -3.93
N TYR A 156 4.40 -15.16 -3.34
CA TYR A 156 4.75 -14.52 -2.08
C TYR A 156 4.98 -15.58 -0.99
N GLY A 157 5.96 -15.38 -0.12
CA GLY A 157 6.42 -16.37 0.85
C GLY A 157 7.54 -17.28 0.34
N SER A 158 8.07 -17.02 -0.87
CA SER A 158 9.24 -17.76 -1.42
C SER A 158 10.56 -17.39 -0.76
N GLY A 159 10.58 -16.31 0.01
CA GLY A 159 11.72 -15.89 0.81
C GLY A 159 12.19 -14.46 0.58
N PRO A 160 13.09 -13.96 1.43
CA PRO A 160 13.44 -12.54 1.50
C PRO A 160 14.16 -12.01 0.25
N GLU A 161 14.62 -12.87 -0.64
CA GLU A 161 15.24 -12.47 -1.92
C GLU A 161 14.22 -11.96 -2.92
N THR A 162 12.98 -12.44 -2.84
CA THR A 162 11.91 -12.14 -3.77
C THR A 162 10.68 -11.51 -3.13
N ASP A 163 10.45 -11.77 -1.84
CA ASP A 163 9.29 -11.23 -1.14
C ASP A 163 9.40 -9.71 -0.99
N GLN A 164 8.28 -9.04 -1.24
CA GLN A 164 8.15 -7.60 -1.11
C GLN A 164 6.94 -7.25 -0.24
N ALA A 165 7.16 -6.40 0.74
CA ALA A 165 6.12 -5.81 1.55
C ALA A 165 6.26 -4.29 1.57
N GLY A 166 5.13 -3.58 1.57
CA GLY A 166 5.12 -2.13 1.59
C GLY A 166 3.77 -1.57 2.00
N TYR A 167 3.74 -0.28 2.22
CA TYR A 167 2.50 0.45 2.45
C TYR A 167 2.10 1.26 1.22
N ALA A 168 0.82 1.21 0.86
CA ALA A 168 0.26 1.94 -0.26
C ALA A 168 -0.66 3.06 0.23
N PHE A 169 -0.51 4.24 -0.40
CA PHE A 169 -1.22 5.45 -0.04
C PHE A 169 -1.81 6.10 -1.30
N ARG A 170 -3.07 6.51 -1.20
CA ARG A 170 -3.68 7.37 -2.20
C ARG A 170 -3.22 8.81 -1.99
N ALA A 171 -2.48 9.36 -2.94
CA ALA A 171 -1.90 10.70 -2.89
C ALA A 171 -2.73 11.75 -3.64
N GLY A 172 -3.71 11.32 -4.44
CA GLY A 172 -4.57 12.21 -5.24
C GLY A 172 -5.69 11.46 -5.94
N ALA A 173 -6.45 12.15 -6.79
CA ALA A 173 -7.59 11.57 -7.50
C ALA A 173 -7.19 10.35 -8.36
N ASN A 174 -6.07 10.46 -9.09
CA ASN A 174 -5.50 9.39 -9.91
C ASN A 174 -4.02 9.23 -9.63
N TRP A 175 -3.65 9.25 -8.36
CA TRP A 175 -2.27 9.23 -7.93
C TRP A 175 -2.11 8.41 -6.66
N TRP A 176 -1.19 7.43 -6.70
CA TRP A 176 -0.84 6.55 -5.61
C TRP A 176 0.67 6.44 -5.47
N ARG A 177 1.12 6.05 -4.28
CA ARG A 177 2.48 5.60 -4.04
C ARG A 177 2.47 4.35 -3.16
N ILE A 178 3.39 3.44 -3.44
CA ILE A 178 3.66 2.28 -2.60
C ILE A 178 5.09 2.44 -2.11
N GLU A 179 5.27 2.42 -0.81
CA GLU A 179 6.57 2.59 -0.15
C GLU A 179 7.03 1.25 0.42
N PHE A 180 8.16 0.74 -0.07
CA PHE A 180 8.77 -0.53 0.30
C PHE A 180 9.97 -0.28 1.21
N PRO A 181 9.85 -0.44 2.54
CA PRO A 181 10.98 -0.26 3.45
C PRO A 181 11.95 -1.43 3.33
N SER A 182 13.24 -1.14 3.46
CA SER A 182 14.33 -2.13 3.43
C SER A 182 14.21 -3.15 2.28
N PRO A 183 14.08 -2.68 1.02
CA PRO A 183 14.06 -3.59 -0.11
C PRO A 183 15.37 -4.38 -0.15
N LYS A 184 15.36 -5.58 -0.73
CA LYS A 184 16.55 -6.44 -0.78
C LYS A 184 17.74 -5.82 -1.51
N ARG A 185 17.52 -4.87 -2.41
CA ARG A 185 18.54 -4.36 -3.33
C ARG A 185 18.69 -2.84 -3.28
N GLU A 186 19.94 -2.38 -3.21
CA GLU A 186 20.44 -1.05 -3.61
C GLU A 186 20.01 0.14 -2.73
N SER A 187 18.81 0.13 -2.15
CA SER A 187 18.21 1.26 -1.45
C SER A 187 17.70 0.89 -0.04
N LYS A 188 17.39 1.89 0.75
CA LYS A 188 16.73 1.73 2.06
C LYS A 188 15.22 1.81 1.92
N LEU A 189 14.75 2.58 0.93
CA LEU A 189 13.33 2.73 0.61
C LEU A 189 13.16 2.76 -0.90
N ASP A 190 12.33 1.88 -1.43
CA ASP A 190 11.82 1.99 -2.80
C ASP A 190 10.42 2.60 -2.76
N ILE A 191 10.13 3.51 -3.68
CA ILE A 191 8.78 4.03 -3.88
C ILE A 191 8.35 3.69 -5.30
N LEU A 192 7.20 3.05 -5.44
CA LEU A 192 6.52 2.90 -6.72
C LEU A 192 5.40 3.93 -6.80
N GLU A 193 5.61 4.99 -7.57
CA GLU A 193 4.60 5.99 -7.87
C GLU A 193 3.73 5.50 -9.03
N LEU A 194 2.39 5.67 -8.91
CA LEU A 194 1.41 5.35 -9.95
C LEU A 194 0.60 6.58 -10.29
N LYS A 195 0.42 6.85 -11.59
CA LYS A 195 -0.42 7.95 -12.13
C LYS A 195 -1.22 7.49 -13.33
N ARG A 196 -2.42 8.03 -13.48
CA ARG A 196 -3.27 7.89 -14.68
C ARG A 196 -4.06 9.15 -14.94
#